data_b8583fab3cc77931ae9eabb5a939ae41
#
_entry.id   b8583fab3cc77931ae9eabb5a939ae41
#
_cell.length_a   1.000
_cell.length_b   1.000
_cell.length_c   1.000
_cell.angle_alpha   90.00
_cell.angle_beta   90.00
_cell.angle_gamma   90.00
#
_symmetry.space_group_name_H-M   'P 1'
#
loop_
_entity.id
_entity.type
_entity.pdbx_description
1 polymer ?
#
loop_
_entity_poly.entity_id
_entity_poly.type
_entity_poly.pdbx_seq_one_letter_code
_entity_poly.pdbx_strand_id
1 'polypeptide(L)'
;INNKQNKFYLIKNGEEIRFFKNEVLEELPNIFGEQKNFLKIYNALNELGFPISEIKSFYYFDIGRWDIILNNKKVIKLPVENFFKSLENYLKLNKKGNFEKYLIFDYRIKNQLILN
;
A
#
# COMPACT_ATOMS: atom_id res chain seq x y z
N ILE A 1 -14.31 -2.10 12.21
CA ILE A 1 -14.31 -1.64 11.89
C ILE A 1 -14.02 -0.87 11.26
N ASN A 2 -14.52 -0.55 11.04
CA ASN A 2 -14.24 0.26 10.17
C ASN A 2 -13.93 1.51 10.66
N ASN A 3 -12.83 1.86 10.54
CA ASN A 3 -12.41 3.13 10.97
C ASN A 3 -12.28 4.07 9.86
N LYS A 4 -13.14 3.94 8.90
CA LYS A 4 -12.98 4.74 7.74
C LYS A 4 -13.07 6.20 8.01
N GLN A 5 -13.64 6.57 9.13
CA GLN A 5 -13.68 7.95 9.44
C GLN A 5 -12.48 8.42 10.18
N ASN A 6 -11.59 7.53 10.56
CA ASN A 6 -10.39 7.88 11.28
C ASN A 6 -9.21 7.79 10.36
N LYS A 7 -8.44 8.82 10.30
CA LYS A 7 -7.19 8.77 9.60
C LYS A 7 -6.10 8.59 10.61
N PHE A 8 -5.25 7.63 10.34
CA PHE A 8 -4.23 7.24 11.28
C PHE A 8 -2.87 7.54 10.69
N TYR A 9 -1.96 8.00 11.54
CA TYR A 9 -0.63 8.34 11.10
C TYR A 9 0.37 7.42 11.78
N LEU A 10 1.23 6.82 11.01
CA LEU A 10 2.18 5.87 11.50
C LEU A 10 3.34 6.58 12.16
N ILE A 11 3.69 6.15 13.37
CA ILE A 11 4.85 6.67 14.03
C ILE A 11 6.06 5.96 13.49
N LYS A 12 7.03 6.74 13.09
CA LYS A 12 8.08 6.23 12.27
C LYS A 12 8.99 5.23 12.95
N ASN A 13 9.12 5.30 14.23
CA ASN A 13 10.07 4.43 14.92
C ASN A 13 9.63 2.99 14.99
N GLY A 14 8.47 2.67 14.43
CA GLY A 14 8.07 1.28 14.37
C GLY A 14 7.42 0.75 15.61
N GLU A 15 7.23 1.57 16.61
CA GLU A 15 6.53 1.11 17.78
C GLU A 15 5.07 1.05 17.52
N GLU A 16 4.34 0.65 18.53
CA GLU A 16 2.94 0.56 18.40
C GLU A 16 2.43 1.79 17.72
N ILE A 17 1.65 1.60 16.70
CA ILE A 17 1.17 2.69 15.93
C ILE A 17 0.09 3.40 16.68
N ARG A 18 0.27 4.71 16.84
CA ARG A 18 -0.74 5.49 17.39
C ARG A 18 -1.12 6.44 16.34
N PHE A 19 -2.37 6.49 16.00
CA PHE A 19 -2.82 7.34 14.94
C PHE A 19 -3.46 8.57 15.53
N PHE A 20 -3.10 9.73 14.97
CA PHE A 20 -3.66 10.98 15.42
C PHE A 20 -4.35 11.65 14.28
N LYS A 21 -5.50 12.17 14.52
CA LYS A 21 -6.18 12.95 13.55
C LYS A 21 -5.59 14.34 13.61
N ASN A 22 -4.97 14.76 12.55
CA ASN A 22 -4.31 16.04 12.54
C ASN A 22 -4.40 16.62 11.15
N GLU A 23 -4.78 17.85 11.04
CA GLU A 23 -4.98 18.48 9.76
C GLU A 23 -3.73 18.51 8.92
N VAL A 24 -2.61 18.66 9.55
CA VAL A 24 -1.35 18.73 8.84
C VAL A 24 -1.06 17.43 8.12
N LEU A 25 -1.68 16.35 8.58
CA LEU A 25 -1.38 15.03 8.04
C LEU A 25 -2.52 14.45 7.23
N GLU A 26 -3.34 15.29 6.65
CA GLU A 26 -4.49 14.84 5.90
C GLU A 26 -4.13 13.99 4.70
N GLU A 27 -2.94 14.18 4.18
CA GLU A 27 -2.56 13.48 2.98
C GLU A 27 -2.08 12.08 3.22
N LEU A 28 -2.02 11.66 4.46
CA LEU A 28 -1.61 10.30 4.73
C LEU A 28 -2.73 9.34 4.38
N PRO A 29 -2.37 8.13 3.96
CA PRO A 29 -3.37 7.18 3.48
C PRO A 29 -4.28 6.66 4.57
N ASN A 30 -5.43 6.19 4.16
CA ASN A 30 -6.33 5.49 5.05
C ASN A 30 -5.89 4.04 5.14
N ILE A 31 -6.03 3.46 6.32
CA ILE A 31 -5.62 2.09 6.54
C ILE A 31 -6.84 1.32 7.03
N PHE A 32 -7.19 0.27 6.29
CA PHE A 32 -8.30 -0.60 6.66
C PHE A 32 -7.75 -1.97 6.94
N GLY A 33 -7.68 -2.34 8.22
CA GLY A 33 -7.14 -3.62 8.60
C GLY A 33 -6.40 -3.52 9.92
N GLU A 34 -5.65 -4.57 10.24
CA GLU A 34 -4.94 -4.63 11.49
C GLU A 34 -3.63 -3.91 11.42
N GLN A 35 -3.34 -3.15 12.45
CA GLN A 35 -2.14 -2.33 12.48
C GLN A 35 -0.87 -3.16 12.51
N LYS A 36 -0.88 -4.27 13.23
CA LYS A 36 0.35 -5.03 13.36
C LYS A 36 0.80 -5.62 12.03
N ASN A 37 -0.13 -5.85 11.13
CA ASN A 37 0.24 -6.36 9.83
C ASN A 37 0.68 -5.25 8.90
N PHE A 38 0.30 -4.03 9.22
CA PHE A 38 0.64 -2.89 8.40
C PHE A 38 2.13 -2.57 8.45
N LEU A 39 2.78 -2.83 9.58
CA LEU A 39 4.19 -2.49 9.69
C LEU A 39 5.05 -3.19 8.65
N LYS A 40 4.69 -4.40 8.30
CA LYS A 40 5.48 -5.13 7.33
C LYS A 40 5.44 -4.46 5.96
N ILE A 41 4.27 -4.04 5.54
CA ILE A 41 4.17 -3.41 4.24
C ILE A 41 4.73 -2.01 4.28
N TYR A 42 4.55 -1.31 5.39
CA TYR A 42 5.10 0.01 5.53
C TYR A 42 6.63 -0.03 5.42
N ASN A 43 7.26 -0.99 6.10
CA ASN A 43 8.70 -1.10 6.04
C ASN A 43 9.19 -1.43 4.65
N ALA A 44 8.45 -2.27 3.93
CA ALA A 44 8.82 -2.60 2.55
C ALA A 44 8.76 -1.37 1.66
N LEU A 45 7.69 -0.60 1.81
CA LEU A 45 7.55 0.62 1.01
C LEU A 45 8.65 1.61 1.31
N ASN A 46 8.97 1.74 2.59
CA ASN A 46 9.99 2.67 3.00
C ASN A 46 11.35 2.25 2.47
N GLU A 47 11.64 0.97 2.52
CA GLU A 47 12.90 0.46 2.04
C GLU A 47 13.05 0.66 0.54
N LEU A 48 11.94 0.56 -0.18
CA LEU A 48 11.96 0.75 -1.62
C LEU A 48 11.92 2.21 -2.04
N GLY A 49 11.70 3.11 -1.09
CA GLY A 49 11.56 4.52 -1.43
C GLY A 49 10.22 4.83 -2.09
N PHE A 50 9.23 3.98 -1.86
CA PHE A 50 7.90 4.21 -2.44
C PHE A 50 7.28 5.40 -1.71
N PRO A 51 6.81 6.41 -2.43
CA PRO A 51 6.29 7.61 -1.76
C PRO A 51 4.91 7.34 -1.17
N ILE A 52 4.86 7.34 0.15
CA ILE A 52 3.62 7.11 0.88
C ILE A 52 2.57 8.14 0.50
N SER A 53 3.01 9.35 0.17
CA SER A 53 2.07 10.41 -0.18
C SER A 53 1.26 10.11 -1.43
N GLU A 54 1.69 9.15 -2.25
CA GLU A 54 0.95 8.78 -3.44
C GLU A 54 -0.08 7.71 -3.18
N ILE A 55 -0.16 7.21 -1.96
CA ILE A 55 -1.07 6.15 -1.61
C ILE A 55 -2.31 6.74 -0.95
N LYS A 56 -3.46 6.35 -1.45
CA LYS A 56 -4.72 6.80 -0.89
C LYS A 56 -5.18 5.89 0.22
N SER A 57 -5.06 4.59 0.06
CA SER A 57 -5.61 3.63 1.01
C SER A 57 -4.88 2.32 0.98
N PHE A 58 -4.90 1.63 2.13
CA PHE A 58 -4.44 0.27 2.26
C PHE A 58 -5.61 -0.57 2.71
N TYR A 59 -5.87 -1.69 2.05
CA TYR A 59 -6.90 -2.62 2.46
C TYR A 59 -6.29 -3.97 2.78
N TYR A 60 -6.57 -4.47 3.96
CA TYR A 60 -6.07 -5.75 4.41
C TYR A 60 -7.18 -6.80 4.34
N PHE A 61 -6.85 -7.95 3.78
CA PHE A 61 -7.77 -9.06 3.70
C PHE A 61 -7.36 -10.14 4.68
N ASP A 62 -8.32 -10.81 5.28
CA ASP A 62 -8.06 -11.75 6.35
C ASP A 62 -7.09 -12.86 5.97
N ILE A 63 -6.97 -13.17 4.71
CA ILE A 63 -6.02 -14.20 4.30
C ILE A 63 -4.58 -13.71 4.35
N GLY A 64 -4.37 -12.45 4.74
CA GLY A 64 -3.02 -11.93 4.91
C GLY A 64 -2.51 -11.09 3.76
N ARG A 65 -3.38 -10.59 2.94
CA ARG A 65 -3.01 -9.91 1.72
C ARG A 65 -3.42 -8.45 1.77
N TRP A 66 -2.68 -7.60 1.12
CA TRP A 66 -2.98 -6.17 1.03
C TRP A 66 -3.27 -5.74 -0.39
N ASP A 67 -4.21 -4.81 -0.54
CA ASP A 67 -4.34 -4.03 -1.76
C ASP A 67 -3.93 -2.62 -1.44
N ILE A 68 -3.22 -1.99 -2.36
CA ILE A 68 -2.82 -0.60 -2.22
C ILE A 68 -3.54 0.20 -3.29
N ILE A 69 -4.23 1.24 -2.88
CA ILE A 69 -4.93 2.11 -3.81
C ILE A 69 -4.22 3.44 -3.85
N LEU A 70 -3.81 3.83 -5.04
CA LEU A 70 -3.05 5.05 -5.22
C LEU A 70 -3.97 6.23 -5.50
N ASN A 71 -3.44 7.42 -5.31
CA ASN A 71 -4.23 8.62 -5.55
C ASN A 71 -4.68 8.76 -7.00
N ASN A 72 -3.92 8.17 -7.93
CA ASN A 72 -4.27 8.22 -9.33
C ASN A 72 -5.25 7.11 -9.73
N LYS A 73 -5.85 6.45 -8.73
CA LYS A 73 -6.86 5.42 -8.92
C LYS A 73 -6.30 4.07 -9.32
N LYS A 74 -5.01 3.93 -9.43
CA LYS A 74 -4.44 2.62 -9.71
C LYS A 74 -4.49 1.77 -8.46
N VAL A 75 -4.62 0.46 -8.67
CA VAL A 75 -4.70 -0.50 -7.58
C VAL A 75 -3.60 -1.52 -7.75
N ILE A 76 -2.87 -1.78 -6.67
CA ILE A 76 -1.85 -2.82 -6.65
C ILE A 76 -2.36 -3.91 -5.73
N LYS A 77 -2.63 -5.09 -6.30
CA LYS A 77 -3.10 -6.22 -5.51
C LYS A 77 -1.90 -7.11 -5.23
N LEU A 78 -1.55 -7.19 -3.95
CA LEU A 78 -0.34 -7.88 -3.56
C LEU A 78 -0.60 -9.30 -3.14
N PRO A 79 0.38 -10.18 -3.29
CA PRO A 79 0.26 -11.54 -2.79
C PRO A 79 0.47 -11.56 -1.29
N VAL A 80 0.17 -12.69 -0.67
CA VAL A 80 0.42 -12.85 0.76
C VAL A 80 1.91 -12.82 1.03
N GLU A 81 2.69 -13.49 0.18
CA GLU A 81 4.12 -13.58 0.38
C GLU A 81 4.88 -12.91 -0.74
N ASN A 82 6.07 -12.46 -0.43
CA ASN A 82 6.97 -11.86 -1.42
C ASN A 82 6.42 -10.59 -2.02
N PHE A 83 5.62 -9.87 -1.26
CA PHE A 83 5.05 -8.62 -1.78
C PHE A 83 6.13 -7.56 -2.01
N PHE A 84 7.28 -7.71 -1.38
CA PHE A 84 8.38 -6.78 -1.63
C PHE A 84 8.77 -6.80 -3.10
N LYS A 85 8.88 -8.00 -3.67
CA LYS A 85 9.24 -8.12 -5.08
C LYS A 85 8.16 -7.55 -5.97
N SER A 86 6.91 -7.73 -5.59
CA SER A 86 5.81 -7.18 -6.39
C SER A 86 5.86 -5.67 -6.40
N LEU A 87 6.09 -5.07 -5.25
CA LEU A 87 6.20 -3.62 -5.17
C LEU A 87 7.40 -3.10 -5.96
N GLU A 88 8.50 -3.82 -5.88
CA GLU A 88 9.69 -3.45 -6.63
C GLU A 88 9.41 -3.49 -8.13
N ASN A 89 8.71 -4.52 -8.56
CA ASN A 89 8.34 -4.65 -9.97
C ASN A 89 7.43 -3.51 -10.39
N TYR A 90 6.45 -3.17 -9.55
CA TYR A 90 5.55 -2.07 -9.89
C TYR A 90 6.33 -0.77 -10.09
N LEU A 91 7.29 -0.50 -9.21
CA LEU A 91 8.07 0.71 -9.33
C LEU A 91 8.87 0.74 -10.62
N LYS A 92 9.42 -0.40 -11.01
CA LYS A 92 10.17 -0.47 -12.25
C LYS A 92 9.27 -0.18 -13.45
N LEU A 93 8.08 -0.78 -13.47
CA LEU A 93 7.17 -0.58 -14.57
C LEU A 93 6.69 0.86 -14.62
N ASN A 94 6.45 1.43 -13.47
CA ASN A 94 5.98 2.80 -13.41
C ASN A 94 7.01 3.76 -13.99
N LYS A 95 8.29 3.48 -13.77
CA LYS A 95 9.33 4.34 -14.31
C LYS A 95 9.44 4.26 -15.80
N LYS A 96 9.09 3.12 -16.37
CA LYS A 96 9.20 2.95 -17.81
C LYS A 96 8.15 3.74 -18.57
N GLY A 97 7.03 4.06 -17.91
CA GLY A 97 6.02 4.89 -18.55
C GLY A 97 5.18 4.22 -19.61
N ASN A 98 5.35 2.90 -19.80
CA ASN A 98 4.58 2.20 -20.82
C ASN A 98 3.32 1.56 -20.29
N PHE A 99 3.08 1.71 -19.00
CA PHE A 99 1.99 0.98 -18.35
C PHE A 99 0.92 1.90 -17.79
N GLU A 100 0.90 3.13 -18.26
CA GLU A 100 0.00 4.13 -17.68
C GLU A 100 -1.47 3.83 -17.92
N LYS A 101 -1.78 3.11 -19.00
CA LYS A 101 -3.16 2.84 -19.31
C LYS A 101 -3.79 1.78 -18.42
N TYR A 102 -2.96 1.03 -17.68
CA TYR A 102 -3.50 0.00 -16.82
C TYR A 102 -3.82 0.57 -15.45
N LEU A 103 -4.96 0.17 -14.90
CA LEU A 103 -5.37 0.64 -13.59
C LEU A 103 -5.17 -0.40 -12.50
N ILE A 104 -5.12 -1.67 -12.86
CA ILE A 104 -4.96 -2.72 -11.87
C ILE A 104 -3.71 -3.52 -12.17
N PHE A 105 -2.85 -3.60 -11.17
CA PHE A 105 -1.63 -4.39 -11.23
C PHE A 105 -1.80 -5.53 -10.24
N ASP A 106 -2.15 -6.71 -10.76
CA ASP A 106 -2.53 -7.84 -9.93
C ASP A 106 -1.38 -8.84 -9.81
N TYR A 107 -0.81 -8.90 -8.62
CA TYR A 107 0.32 -9.78 -8.34
C TYR A 107 -0.09 -10.95 -7.46
N ARG A 108 -1.37 -11.27 -7.39
CA ARG A 108 -1.82 -12.30 -6.45
C ARG A 108 -1.38 -13.70 -6.84
N ILE A 109 -1.15 -13.95 -8.11
CA ILE A 109 -0.71 -15.26 -8.56
C ILE A 109 0.80 -15.27 -8.64
N LYS A 110 1.40 -16.27 -8.01
CA LYS A 110 2.84 -16.35 -7.90
C LYS A 110 3.51 -16.25 -9.27
N ASN A 111 4.51 -15.39 -9.34
CA ASN A 111 5.32 -15.19 -10.54
C ASN A 111 4.54 -14.68 -11.73
N GLN A 112 3.40 -14.05 -11.50
CA GLN A 112 2.61 -13.49 -12.58
C GLN A 112 2.16 -12.09 -12.24
N LEU A 113 2.02 -11.29 -13.27
CA LEU A 113 1.41 -9.97 -13.16
C LEU A 113 0.30 -9.91 -14.20
N ILE A 114 -0.90 -9.64 -13.72
CA ILE A 114 -2.05 -9.49 -14.60
C ILE A 114 -2.42 -8.02 -14.61
N LEU A 115 -2.49 -7.47 -15.81
CA LEU A 115 -2.79 -6.05 -15.98
C LEU A 115 -4.20 -5.87 -16.52
N ASN A 116 -4.89 -4.91 -15.92
CA ASN A 116 -6.23 -4.58 -16.39
C ASN A 116 -6.43 -3.09 -16.55
#